data_91368d49373ea1abc0d0820e23c75e7d
#
_entry.id   91368d49373ea1abc0d0820e23c75e7d
#
_cell.length_a   1.000
_cell.length_b   1.000
_cell.length_c   1.000
_cell.angle_alpha   90.00
_cell.angle_beta   90.00
_cell.angle_gamma   90.00
#
_symmetry.space_group_name_H-M   'P 1'
#
loop_
_entity.id
_entity.type
_entity.pdbx_description
1 polymer ?
#
loop_
_entity_poly.entity_id
_entity_poly.type
_entity_poly.pdbx_seq_one_letter_code
_entity_poly.pdbx_strand_id
1 'polypeptide(L)'
;MAMKSRYIWLASIGVAISNLIIGMGVGSYYFTDVVGDIAKLSMVTMFTSLNVLAMVIFPVLLKRYSVMQVAAGVAVVGSVGYLINFFAGANMGLLIIGALLGSFAGLPFNYLRSVICMQIADYNEANNMVRMEATLAAVMNFLGKIGSALGSFMVGGLLSMSGYNGALEVQPDSAIFMIRVLYGLVPAIFTILTVLCAVGFRPLDKWTRENEK
;
A
#
# COMPACT_ATOMS: atom_id res chain seq x y z
N MET A 1 18.34 15.26 16.17
CA MET A 1 17.39 16.39 16.06
C MET A 1 16.43 16.27 14.86
N ALA A 2 16.81 15.67 13.74
CA ALA A 2 15.94 15.49 12.55
C ALA A 2 14.65 14.69 12.80
N MET A 3 14.64 13.77 13.74
CA MET A 3 13.48 12.93 14.09
C MET A 3 12.36 13.66 14.87
N LYS A 4 12.48 14.95 15.12
CA LYS A 4 11.43 15.74 15.80
C LYS A 4 10.25 16.12 14.89
N SER A 5 10.42 16.07 13.58
CA SER A 5 9.33 16.36 12.66
C SER A 5 8.31 15.22 12.65
N ARG A 6 7.06 15.52 12.99
CA ARG A 6 5.95 14.56 12.90
C ARG A 6 5.75 13.97 11.51
N TYR A 7 6.14 14.70 10.47
CA TYR A 7 5.97 14.29 9.08
C TYR A 7 6.84 13.10 8.70
N ILE A 8 8.02 12.96 9.33
CA ILE A 8 8.89 11.80 9.14
C ILE A 8 8.17 10.52 9.58
N TRP A 9 7.57 10.56 10.75
CA TRP A 9 6.85 9.40 11.29
C TRP A 9 5.59 9.07 10.49
N LEU A 10 4.81 10.09 10.10
CA LEU A 10 3.64 9.89 9.25
C LEU A 10 4.00 9.26 7.90
N ALA A 11 5.04 9.76 7.22
CA ALA A 11 5.51 9.19 5.96
C ALA A 11 6.03 7.76 6.14
N SER A 12 6.82 7.53 7.19
CA SER A 12 7.39 6.22 7.48
C SER A 12 6.32 5.18 7.82
N ILE A 13 5.29 5.57 8.57
CA ILE A 13 4.13 4.71 8.86
C ILE A 13 3.35 4.42 7.58
N GLY A 14 3.10 5.42 6.73
CA GLY A 14 2.45 5.22 5.43
C GLY A 14 3.21 4.23 4.53
N VAL A 15 4.55 4.36 4.48
CA VAL A 15 5.42 3.42 3.76
C VAL A 15 5.37 2.03 4.40
N ALA A 16 5.41 1.92 5.74
CA ALA A 16 5.34 0.64 6.43
C ALA A 16 4.02 -0.08 6.17
N ILE A 17 2.88 0.62 6.22
CA ILE A 17 1.56 0.05 5.93
C ILE A 17 1.49 -0.42 4.47
N SER A 18 1.94 0.39 3.52
CA SER A 18 1.95 0.01 2.09
C SER A 18 2.80 -1.24 1.84
N ASN A 19 3.97 -1.33 2.49
CA ASN A 19 4.84 -2.49 2.36
C ASN A 19 4.32 -3.71 3.15
N LEU A 20 3.56 -3.52 4.22
CA LEU A 20 2.88 -4.60 4.94
C LEU A 20 1.90 -5.32 3.98
N ILE A 21 1.08 -4.57 3.24
CA ILE A 21 0.16 -5.14 2.26
C ILE A 21 0.91 -5.92 1.18
N ILE A 22 2.01 -5.37 0.66
CA ILE A 22 2.86 -6.06 -0.33
C ILE A 22 3.48 -7.33 0.27
N GLY A 23 3.98 -7.25 1.50
CA GLY A 23 4.64 -8.35 2.20
C GLY A 23 3.71 -9.50 2.58
N MET A 24 2.40 -9.29 2.61
CA MET A 24 1.44 -10.36 2.87
C MET A 24 1.51 -11.50 1.85
N GLY A 25 1.73 -11.21 0.57
CA GLY A 25 1.93 -12.22 -0.46
C GLY A 25 0.78 -13.22 -0.61
N VAL A 26 -0.45 -12.87 -0.22
CA VAL A 26 -1.61 -13.78 -0.14
C VAL A 26 -2.08 -14.28 -1.51
N GLY A 27 -1.64 -13.65 -2.60
CA GLY A 27 -2.07 -14.00 -3.95
C GLY A 27 -1.89 -15.48 -4.27
N SER A 28 -0.75 -16.09 -3.91
CA SER A 28 -0.50 -17.51 -4.15
C SER A 28 -1.51 -18.40 -3.45
N TYR A 29 -1.80 -18.17 -2.17
CA TYR A 29 -2.82 -18.91 -1.43
C TYR A 29 -4.22 -18.73 -2.03
N TYR A 30 -4.57 -17.49 -2.39
CA TYR A 30 -5.88 -17.22 -2.98
C TYR A 30 -6.09 -17.94 -4.30
N PHE A 31 -5.11 -17.90 -5.20
CA PHE A 31 -5.24 -18.53 -6.52
C PHE A 31 -5.09 -20.05 -6.47
N THR A 32 -4.35 -20.60 -5.51
CA THR A 32 -4.28 -22.06 -5.30
C THR A 32 -5.57 -22.60 -4.66
N ASP A 33 -6.01 -22.01 -3.54
CA ASP A 33 -7.01 -22.64 -2.68
C ASP A 33 -8.43 -22.11 -2.91
N VAL A 34 -8.61 -20.85 -3.39
CA VAL A 34 -9.94 -20.25 -3.66
C VAL A 34 -10.32 -20.35 -5.14
N VAL A 35 -9.36 -20.07 -6.03
CA VAL A 35 -9.59 -20.11 -7.49
C VAL A 35 -9.32 -21.49 -8.06
N GLY A 36 -8.46 -22.29 -7.40
CA GLY A 36 -8.09 -23.64 -7.83
C GLY A 36 -7.08 -23.67 -8.99
N ASP A 37 -6.44 -22.55 -9.33
CA ASP A 37 -5.49 -22.48 -10.44
C ASP A 37 -4.48 -21.33 -10.24
N ILE A 38 -3.28 -21.68 -9.79
CA ILE A 38 -2.20 -20.73 -9.56
C ILE A 38 -1.74 -20.01 -10.84
N ALA A 39 -1.91 -20.62 -12.02
CA ALA A 39 -1.51 -20.00 -13.28
C ALA A 39 -2.32 -18.71 -13.57
N LYS A 40 -3.54 -18.63 -13.10
CA LYS A 40 -4.40 -17.44 -13.23
C LYS A 40 -3.86 -16.22 -12.47
N LEU A 41 -3.02 -16.42 -11.45
CA LEU A 41 -2.32 -15.33 -10.77
C LEU A 41 -1.45 -14.55 -11.76
N SER A 42 -0.78 -15.23 -12.69
CA SER A 42 0.06 -14.58 -13.70
C SER A 42 -0.76 -13.66 -14.61
N MET A 43 -1.98 -14.04 -14.96
CA MET A 43 -2.89 -13.20 -15.75
C MET A 43 -3.23 -11.91 -14.98
N VAL A 44 -3.61 -12.03 -13.70
CA VAL A 44 -3.92 -10.86 -12.88
C VAL A 44 -2.70 -9.96 -12.71
N THR A 45 -1.53 -10.54 -12.49
CA THR A 45 -0.26 -9.79 -12.36
C THR A 45 0.08 -9.05 -13.66
N MET A 46 -0.17 -9.65 -14.83
CA MET A 46 0.00 -8.99 -16.12
C MET A 46 -0.88 -7.73 -16.23
N PHE A 47 -2.14 -7.81 -15.85
CA PHE A 47 -3.02 -6.64 -15.86
C PHE A 47 -2.61 -5.59 -14.83
N THR A 48 -2.19 -5.98 -13.64
CA THR A 48 -1.73 -5.02 -12.62
C THR A 48 -0.41 -4.33 -12.99
N SER A 49 0.41 -4.93 -13.85
CA SER A 49 1.62 -4.28 -14.36
C SER A 49 1.33 -3.03 -15.21
N LEU A 50 0.11 -2.91 -15.77
CA LEU A 50 -0.35 -1.69 -16.46
C LEU A 50 -0.35 -0.46 -15.55
N ASN A 51 -0.27 -0.62 -14.24
CA ASN A 51 -0.11 0.50 -13.30
C ASN A 51 1.16 1.34 -13.53
N VAL A 52 2.15 0.82 -14.25
CA VAL A 52 3.28 1.62 -14.72
C VAL A 52 2.80 2.84 -15.51
N LEU A 53 1.69 2.72 -16.24
CA LEU A 53 1.09 3.85 -16.98
C LEU A 53 0.58 4.95 -16.02
N ALA A 54 0.23 4.63 -14.79
CA ALA A 54 -0.14 5.63 -13.78
C ALA A 54 1.02 6.58 -13.45
N MET A 55 2.27 6.16 -13.62
CA MET A 55 3.44 7.03 -13.45
C MET A 55 3.41 8.23 -14.41
N VAL A 56 2.84 8.08 -15.60
CA VAL A 56 2.69 9.16 -16.57
C VAL A 56 1.59 10.14 -16.13
N ILE A 57 0.59 9.64 -15.41
CA ILE A 57 -0.55 10.42 -14.94
C ILE A 57 -0.19 11.23 -13.68
N PHE A 58 0.68 10.71 -12.80
CA PHE A 58 1.06 11.39 -11.56
C PHE A 58 1.60 12.81 -11.77
N PRO A 59 2.57 13.09 -12.67
CA PRO A 59 3.05 14.45 -12.90
C PRO A 59 1.94 15.42 -13.34
N VAL A 60 0.93 14.94 -14.08
CA VAL A 60 -0.21 15.75 -14.50
C VAL A 60 -1.13 16.06 -13.31
N LEU A 61 -1.38 15.07 -12.45
CA LEU A 61 -2.17 15.25 -11.23
C LEU A 61 -1.48 16.19 -10.24
N LEU A 62 -0.16 16.08 -10.09
CA LEU A 62 0.63 16.89 -9.17
C LEU A 62 0.69 18.39 -9.58
N LYS A 63 0.42 18.73 -10.84
CA LYS A 63 0.25 20.14 -11.24
C LYS A 63 -1.01 20.77 -10.63
N ARG A 64 -2.01 19.99 -10.29
CA ARG A 64 -3.32 20.45 -9.80
C ARG A 64 -3.54 20.16 -8.31
N TYR A 65 -3.08 18.99 -7.85
CA TYR A 65 -3.32 18.46 -6.51
C TYR A 65 -1.99 18.29 -5.76
N SER A 66 -2.02 18.36 -4.43
CA SER A 66 -0.84 18.03 -3.63
C SER A 66 -0.54 16.53 -3.66
N VAL A 67 0.71 16.17 -3.32
CA VAL A 67 1.16 14.77 -3.25
C VAL A 67 0.23 13.95 -2.35
N MET A 68 -0.16 14.50 -1.20
CA MET A 68 -1.01 13.80 -0.23
C MET A 68 -2.48 13.75 -0.62
N GLN A 69 -2.97 14.75 -1.37
CA GLN A 69 -4.32 14.67 -1.95
C GLN A 69 -4.41 13.55 -2.99
N VAL A 70 -3.40 13.44 -3.85
CA VAL A 70 -3.31 12.35 -4.82
C VAL A 70 -3.20 11.01 -4.08
N ALA A 71 -2.35 10.92 -3.05
CA ALA A 71 -2.20 9.72 -2.24
C ALA A 71 -3.52 9.28 -1.59
N ALA A 72 -4.26 10.21 -0.99
CA ALA A 72 -5.56 9.91 -0.38
C ALA A 72 -6.59 9.45 -1.42
N GLY A 73 -6.70 10.12 -2.56
CA GLY A 73 -7.63 9.75 -3.63
C GLY A 73 -7.35 8.35 -4.18
N VAL A 74 -6.09 8.06 -4.46
CA VAL A 74 -5.66 6.76 -4.98
C VAL A 74 -5.83 5.65 -3.94
N ALA A 75 -5.62 5.93 -2.65
CA ALA A 75 -5.86 4.98 -1.58
C ALA A 75 -7.37 4.63 -1.45
N VAL A 76 -8.26 5.59 -1.61
CA VAL A 76 -9.72 5.32 -1.63
C VAL A 76 -10.07 4.38 -2.79
N VAL A 77 -9.58 4.67 -3.99
CA VAL A 77 -9.78 3.80 -5.17
C VAL A 77 -9.23 2.39 -4.90
N GLY A 78 -8.03 2.31 -4.33
CA GLY A 78 -7.41 1.03 -3.97
C GLY A 78 -8.21 0.23 -2.93
N SER A 79 -8.78 0.91 -1.93
CA SER A 79 -9.64 0.26 -0.92
C SER A 79 -10.88 -0.37 -1.56
N VAL A 80 -11.50 0.31 -2.51
CA VAL A 80 -12.63 -0.24 -3.28
C VAL A 80 -12.18 -1.48 -4.06
N GLY A 81 -11.00 -1.44 -4.69
CA GLY A 81 -10.44 -2.59 -5.40
C GLY A 81 -10.25 -3.81 -4.50
N TYR A 82 -9.69 -3.62 -3.30
CA TYR A 82 -9.54 -4.70 -2.33
C TYR A 82 -10.88 -5.25 -1.83
N LEU A 83 -11.89 -4.39 -1.62
CA LEU A 83 -13.23 -4.85 -1.27
C LEU A 83 -13.87 -5.67 -2.40
N ILE A 84 -13.68 -5.28 -3.67
CA ILE A 84 -14.13 -6.09 -4.82
C ILE A 84 -13.47 -7.47 -4.76
N ASN A 85 -12.16 -7.55 -4.50
CA ASN A 85 -11.45 -8.82 -4.37
C ASN A 85 -12.01 -9.72 -3.26
N PHE A 86 -12.43 -9.14 -2.12
CA PHE A 86 -13.05 -9.91 -1.04
C PHE A 86 -14.33 -10.64 -1.48
N PHE A 87 -15.15 -9.97 -2.30
CA PHE A 87 -16.42 -10.54 -2.80
C PHE A 87 -16.28 -11.33 -4.10
N ALA A 88 -15.13 -11.23 -4.78
CA ALA A 88 -14.93 -11.80 -6.11
C ALA A 88 -15.02 -13.34 -6.16
N GLY A 89 -14.62 -14.03 -5.08
CA GLY A 89 -14.54 -15.50 -5.10
C GLY A 89 -13.63 -15.98 -6.24
N ALA A 90 -14.13 -16.90 -7.08
CA ALA A 90 -13.41 -17.41 -8.26
C ALA A 90 -13.69 -16.62 -9.56
N ASN A 91 -14.43 -15.51 -9.50
CA ASN A 91 -14.76 -14.71 -10.68
C ASN A 91 -13.55 -13.90 -11.16
N MET A 92 -12.92 -14.36 -12.25
CA MET A 92 -11.70 -13.74 -12.81
C MET A 92 -11.90 -12.29 -13.23
N GLY A 93 -13.06 -11.92 -13.76
CA GLY A 93 -13.35 -10.53 -14.17
C GLY A 93 -13.29 -9.57 -12.98
N LEU A 94 -13.94 -9.94 -11.86
CA LEU A 94 -13.91 -9.16 -10.63
C LEU A 94 -12.51 -9.14 -10.00
N LEU A 95 -11.77 -10.26 -10.05
CA LEU A 95 -10.39 -10.34 -9.54
C LEU A 95 -9.45 -9.43 -10.31
N ILE A 96 -9.54 -9.37 -11.64
CA ILE A 96 -8.71 -8.48 -12.46
C ILE A 96 -9.03 -7.02 -12.15
N ILE A 97 -10.31 -6.64 -12.13
CA ILE A 97 -10.73 -5.27 -11.82
C ILE A 97 -10.31 -4.88 -10.40
N GLY A 98 -10.59 -5.75 -9.43
CA GLY A 98 -10.26 -5.52 -8.03
C GLY A 98 -8.75 -5.43 -7.80
N ALA A 99 -7.96 -6.30 -8.41
CA ALA A 99 -6.50 -6.27 -8.31
C ALA A 99 -5.91 -5.02 -9.00
N LEU A 100 -6.43 -4.64 -10.18
CA LEU A 100 -6.00 -3.43 -10.87
C LEU A 100 -6.26 -2.19 -10.01
N LEU A 101 -7.46 -2.03 -9.47
CA LEU A 101 -7.80 -0.91 -8.59
C LEU A 101 -7.01 -0.98 -7.28
N GLY A 102 -6.91 -2.16 -6.66
CA GLY A 102 -6.19 -2.39 -5.41
C GLY A 102 -4.71 -2.05 -5.50
N SER A 103 -4.08 -2.36 -6.63
CA SER A 103 -2.66 -2.09 -6.84
C SER A 103 -2.32 -0.58 -6.89
N PHE A 104 -3.28 0.29 -7.18
CA PHE A 104 -3.08 1.74 -7.07
C PHE A 104 -2.78 2.20 -5.64
N ALA A 105 -3.27 1.52 -4.62
CA ALA A 105 -3.13 1.92 -3.22
C ALA A 105 -1.69 2.10 -2.75
N GLY A 106 -0.78 1.26 -3.24
CA GLY A 106 0.64 1.30 -2.87
C GLY A 106 1.48 2.32 -3.63
N LEU A 107 0.97 2.85 -4.75
CA LEU A 107 1.76 3.69 -5.65
C LEU A 107 2.28 4.97 -4.99
N PRO A 108 1.50 5.78 -4.27
CA PRO A 108 1.98 7.06 -3.77
C PRO A 108 3.18 6.92 -2.82
N PHE A 109 3.09 6.05 -1.83
CA PHE A 109 4.14 5.88 -0.84
C PHE A 109 5.38 5.14 -1.36
N ASN A 110 5.29 4.45 -2.48
CA ASN A 110 6.42 3.78 -3.11
C ASN A 110 7.05 4.62 -4.23
N TYR A 111 6.24 5.21 -5.12
CA TYR A 111 6.75 5.98 -6.27
C TYR A 111 7.00 7.45 -5.95
N LEU A 112 6.16 8.09 -5.14
CA LEU A 112 6.36 9.49 -4.76
C LEU A 112 7.23 9.66 -3.49
N ARG A 113 7.84 8.60 -3.00
CA ARG A 113 8.68 8.61 -1.80
C ARG A 113 9.78 9.68 -1.85
N SER A 114 10.48 9.80 -2.98
CA SER A 114 11.54 10.80 -3.15
C SER A 114 11.00 12.23 -3.05
N VAL A 115 9.83 12.48 -3.63
CA VAL A 115 9.16 13.79 -3.55
C VAL A 115 8.74 14.09 -2.12
N ILE A 116 8.19 13.11 -1.40
CA ILE A 116 7.83 13.23 0.02
C ILE A 116 9.06 13.53 0.87
N CYS A 117 10.19 12.83 0.62
CA CYS A 117 11.45 13.09 1.32
C CYS A 117 11.95 14.52 1.09
N MET A 118 11.93 15.01 -0.16
CA MET A 118 12.30 16.38 -0.50
C MET A 118 11.44 17.39 0.24
N GLN A 119 10.12 17.28 0.14
CA GLN A 119 9.19 18.21 0.80
C GLN A 119 9.40 18.27 2.33
N ILE A 120 9.65 17.12 2.97
CA ILE A 120 9.95 17.09 4.41
C ILE A 120 11.31 17.73 4.70
N ALA A 121 12.31 17.50 3.84
CA ALA A 121 13.65 18.08 4.02
C ALA A 121 13.63 19.61 3.87
N ASP A 122 12.92 20.12 2.85
CA ASP A 122 12.76 21.56 2.60
C ASP A 122 12.00 22.24 3.77
N TYR A 123 10.93 21.59 4.24
CA TYR A 123 10.21 22.07 5.43
C TYR A 123 11.09 22.11 6.68
N ASN A 124 11.93 21.09 6.89
CA ASN A 124 12.83 21.05 8.02
C ASN A 124 13.88 22.17 7.95
N GLU A 125 14.46 22.41 6.76
CA GLU A 125 15.43 23.48 6.51
C GLU A 125 14.83 24.85 6.79
N ALA A 126 13.64 25.13 6.28
CA ALA A 126 12.92 26.38 6.53
C ALA A 126 12.57 26.61 8.02
N ASN A 127 12.49 25.55 8.81
CA ASN A 127 12.24 25.63 10.25
C ASN A 127 13.53 25.50 11.10
N ASN A 128 14.70 25.85 10.55
CA ASN A 128 16.01 25.76 11.21
C ASN A 128 16.36 24.34 11.73
N MET A 129 15.81 23.31 11.10
CA MET A 129 16.18 21.92 11.33
C MET A 129 17.17 21.45 10.25
N VAL A 130 17.93 20.40 10.54
CA VAL A 130 18.90 19.88 9.58
C VAL A 130 18.19 19.23 8.39
N ARG A 131 18.59 19.60 7.18
CA ARG A 131 18.18 18.95 5.93
C ARG A 131 18.86 17.59 5.82
N MET A 132 18.11 16.50 5.94
CA MET A 132 18.66 15.13 6.00
C MET A 132 17.87 14.15 5.09
N GLU A 133 17.85 14.40 3.80
CA GLU A 133 17.09 13.59 2.82
C GLU A 133 17.50 12.11 2.87
N ALA A 134 18.80 11.82 2.88
CA ALA A 134 19.30 10.45 2.92
C ALA A 134 18.87 9.70 4.19
N THR A 135 18.90 10.39 5.34
CA THR A 135 18.45 9.80 6.61
C THR A 135 16.94 9.54 6.60
N LEU A 136 16.14 10.47 6.04
CA LEU A 136 14.70 10.30 5.86
C LEU A 136 14.40 9.06 5.00
N ALA A 137 15.06 8.95 3.85
CA ALA A 137 14.91 7.81 2.96
C ALA A 137 15.33 6.49 3.63
N ALA A 138 16.40 6.49 4.41
CA ALA A 138 16.87 5.32 5.17
C ALA A 138 15.84 4.86 6.21
N VAL A 139 15.27 5.78 6.99
CA VAL A 139 14.24 5.49 7.99
C VAL A 139 12.97 4.93 7.32
N MET A 140 12.52 5.54 6.23
CA MET A 140 11.36 5.05 5.49
C MET A 140 11.61 3.66 4.90
N ASN A 141 12.79 3.39 4.35
CA ASN A 141 13.17 2.07 3.83
C ASN A 141 13.22 1.02 4.93
N PHE A 142 13.79 1.36 6.07
CA PHE A 142 13.88 0.46 7.22
C PHE A 142 12.48 0.09 7.74
N LEU A 143 11.61 1.07 7.97
CA LEU A 143 10.24 0.83 8.41
C LEU A 143 9.40 0.12 7.33
N GLY A 144 9.66 0.35 6.05
CA GLY A 144 9.07 -0.42 4.96
C GLY A 144 9.42 -1.91 5.02
N LYS A 145 10.69 -2.25 5.29
CA LYS A 145 11.12 -3.65 5.48
C LYS A 145 10.46 -4.29 6.70
N ILE A 146 10.34 -3.57 7.81
CA ILE A 146 9.60 -4.03 8.99
C ILE A 146 8.14 -4.28 8.62
N GLY A 147 7.50 -3.35 7.90
CA GLY A 147 6.13 -3.52 7.41
C GLY A 147 5.96 -4.81 6.61
N SER A 148 6.84 -5.04 5.63
CA SER A 148 6.79 -6.27 4.81
C SER A 148 6.96 -7.54 5.65
N ALA A 149 7.91 -7.56 6.59
CA ALA A 149 8.10 -8.70 7.50
C ALA A 149 6.86 -8.95 8.37
N LEU A 150 6.26 -7.89 8.92
CA LEU A 150 5.02 -7.99 9.69
C LEU A 150 3.85 -8.51 8.84
N GLY A 151 3.76 -8.11 7.57
CA GLY A 151 2.77 -8.63 6.64
C GLY A 151 2.88 -10.15 6.44
N SER A 152 4.08 -10.64 6.16
CA SER A 152 4.34 -12.09 6.02
C SER A 152 4.05 -12.85 7.31
N PHE A 153 4.48 -12.31 8.46
CA PHE A 153 4.23 -12.92 9.77
C PHE A 153 2.73 -13.00 10.09
N MET A 154 2.00 -11.93 9.81
CA MET A 154 0.55 -11.87 10.03
C MET A 154 -0.18 -12.93 9.19
N VAL A 155 0.19 -13.12 7.93
CA VAL A 155 -0.41 -14.14 7.06
C VAL A 155 -0.15 -15.53 7.61
N GLY A 156 1.10 -15.86 7.95
CA GLY A 156 1.44 -17.16 8.53
C GLY A 156 0.69 -17.46 9.82
N GLY A 157 0.61 -16.47 10.73
CA GLY A 157 -0.11 -16.59 12.00
C GLY A 157 -1.61 -16.79 11.82
N LEU A 158 -2.26 -15.95 11.01
CA LEU A 158 -3.71 -16.00 10.80
C LEU A 158 -4.14 -17.23 10.01
N LEU A 159 -3.36 -17.67 9.02
CA LEU A 159 -3.63 -18.93 8.31
C LEU A 159 -3.49 -20.12 9.23
N SER A 160 -2.43 -20.18 10.03
CA SER A 160 -2.26 -21.26 11.03
C SER A 160 -3.44 -21.34 12.01
N MET A 161 -3.89 -20.18 12.53
CA MET A 161 -5.03 -20.10 13.45
C MET A 161 -6.36 -20.51 12.78
N SER A 162 -6.49 -20.35 11.46
CA SER A 162 -7.69 -20.74 10.71
C SER A 162 -7.72 -22.22 10.33
N GLY A 163 -6.69 -23.00 10.71
CA GLY A 163 -6.58 -24.41 10.39
C GLY A 163 -6.04 -24.71 9.00
N TYR A 164 -5.40 -23.73 8.36
CA TYR A 164 -4.72 -23.96 7.08
C TYR A 164 -3.62 -25.01 7.21
N ASN A 165 -3.63 -26.00 6.32
CA ASN A 165 -2.62 -27.05 6.27
C ASN A 165 -2.22 -27.34 4.82
N GLY A 166 -1.02 -26.94 4.43
CA GLY A 166 -0.50 -27.10 3.07
C GLY A 166 -0.36 -28.55 2.57
N ALA A 167 -0.56 -29.55 3.43
CA ALA A 167 -0.57 -30.96 3.05
C ALA A 167 -1.96 -31.45 2.60
N LEU A 168 -3.01 -30.65 2.79
CA LEU A 168 -4.36 -31.01 2.39
C LEU A 168 -4.63 -30.54 0.94
N GLU A 169 -5.27 -31.41 0.14
CA GLU A 169 -5.74 -31.05 -1.20
C GLU A 169 -6.92 -30.07 -1.15
N VAL A 170 -7.75 -30.15 -0.12
CA VAL A 170 -8.89 -29.26 0.11
C VAL A 170 -8.78 -28.66 1.50
N GLN A 171 -8.74 -27.34 1.54
CA GLN A 171 -8.64 -26.59 2.79
C GLN A 171 -10.01 -26.49 3.49
N PRO A 172 -10.04 -26.41 4.84
CA PRO A 172 -11.27 -26.19 5.58
C PRO A 172 -11.87 -24.80 5.25
N ASP A 173 -13.19 -24.67 5.34
CA ASP A 173 -13.92 -23.43 5.03
C ASP A 173 -13.41 -22.24 5.84
N SER A 174 -12.96 -22.45 7.07
CA SER A 174 -12.36 -21.41 7.91
C SER A 174 -11.08 -20.84 7.31
N ALA A 175 -10.22 -21.69 6.72
CA ALA A 175 -8.99 -21.29 6.07
C ALA A 175 -9.29 -20.56 4.74
N ILE A 176 -10.24 -21.06 3.95
CA ILE A 176 -10.69 -20.42 2.71
C ILE A 176 -11.25 -19.01 3.00
N PHE A 177 -12.09 -18.88 4.05
CA PHE A 177 -12.60 -17.58 4.47
C PHE A 177 -11.47 -16.64 4.91
N MET A 178 -10.50 -17.14 5.70
CA MET A 178 -9.36 -16.35 6.15
C MET A 178 -8.49 -15.87 4.97
N ILE A 179 -8.25 -16.72 3.96
CA ILE A 179 -7.53 -16.33 2.75
C ILE A 179 -8.26 -15.17 2.05
N ARG A 180 -9.58 -15.22 1.93
CA ARG A 180 -10.39 -14.14 1.33
C ARG A 180 -10.31 -12.85 2.15
N VAL A 181 -10.38 -12.95 3.47
CA VAL A 181 -10.20 -11.81 4.40
C VAL A 181 -8.81 -11.16 4.21
N LEU A 182 -7.76 -11.97 4.15
CA LEU A 182 -6.39 -11.53 3.97
C LEU A 182 -6.12 -10.95 2.58
N TYR A 183 -6.81 -11.43 1.53
CA TYR A 183 -6.63 -10.94 0.16
C TYR A 183 -7.43 -9.66 -0.13
N GLY A 184 -8.53 -9.43 0.58
CA GLY A 184 -9.42 -8.30 0.32
C GLY A 184 -9.61 -7.37 1.53
N LEU A 185 -10.21 -7.86 2.60
CA LEU A 185 -10.66 -7.01 3.72
C LEU A 185 -9.50 -6.37 4.47
N VAL A 186 -8.47 -7.15 4.81
CA VAL A 186 -7.30 -6.65 5.56
C VAL A 186 -6.54 -5.58 4.78
N PRO A 187 -6.18 -5.77 3.50
CA PRO A 187 -5.57 -4.71 2.70
C PRO A 187 -6.47 -3.47 2.56
N ALA A 188 -7.79 -3.62 2.44
CA ALA A 188 -8.72 -2.50 2.39
C ALA A 188 -8.64 -1.64 3.67
N ILE A 189 -8.66 -2.27 4.85
CA ILE A 189 -8.54 -1.58 6.14
C ILE A 189 -7.20 -0.84 6.24
N PHE A 190 -6.09 -1.52 5.94
CA PHE A 190 -4.77 -0.89 5.98
C PHE A 190 -4.64 0.25 4.98
N THR A 191 -5.24 0.13 3.80
CA THR A 191 -5.24 1.21 2.80
C THR A 191 -6.03 2.43 3.31
N ILE A 192 -7.15 2.23 4.00
CA ILE A 192 -7.89 3.33 4.66
C ILE A 192 -7.00 4.02 5.72
N LEU A 193 -6.20 3.27 6.47
CA LEU A 193 -5.26 3.86 7.43
C LEU A 193 -4.20 4.74 6.75
N THR A 194 -3.79 4.43 5.52
CA THR A 194 -2.88 5.31 4.77
C THR A 194 -3.54 6.65 4.41
N VAL A 195 -4.86 6.69 4.21
CA VAL A 195 -5.60 7.95 4.02
C VAL A 195 -5.49 8.84 5.26
N LEU A 196 -5.58 8.25 6.47
CA LEU A 196 -5.42 9.01 7.72
C LEU A 196 -4.01 9.60 7.83
N CYS A 197 -2.97 8.83 7.42
CA CYS A 197 -1.61 9.36 7.34
C CYS A 197 -1.56 10.54 6.35
N ALA A 198 -2.12 10.42 5.15
CA ALA A 198 -2.14 11.47 4.14
C ALA A 198 -2.87 12.75 4.63
N VAL A 199 -3.96 12.60 5.38
CA VAL A 199 -4.66 13.74 6.00
C VAL A 199 -3.77 14.47 7.01
N GLY A 200 -2.93 13.77 7.75
CA GLY A 200 -1.96 14.36 8.67
C GLY A 200 -0.90 15.26 8.00
N PHE A 201 -0.69 15.12 6.68
CA PHE A 201 0.24 15.94 5.91
C PHE A 201 -0.35 17.27 5.41
N ARG A 202 -1.64 17.52 5.56
CA ARG A 202 -2.29 18.77 5.06
C ARG A 202 -1.52 20.05 5.39
N PRO A 203 -0.96 20.24 6.61
CA PRO A 203 -0.21 21.47 6.90
C PRO A 203 1.10 21.56 6.10
N LEU A 204 1.79 20.44 5.84
CA LEU A 204 2.99 20.39 5.00
C LEU A 204 2.66 20.71 3.55
N ASP A 205 1.60 20.10 3.01
CA ASP A 205 1.11 20.37 1.65
C ASP A 205 0.79 21.86 1.42
N LYS A 206 0.16 22.51 2.43
CA LYS A 206 -0.14 23.93 2.36
C LYS A 206 1.14 24.77 2.33
N TRP A 207 2.07 24.47 3.23
CA TRP A 207 3.37 25.14 3.31
C TRP A 207 4.16 25.00 2.00
N THR A 208 4.24 23.80 1.43
CA THR A 208 4.95 23.55 0.17
C THR A 208 4.37 24.39 -0.97
N ARG A 209 3.04 24.43 -1.12
CA ARG A 209 2.37 25.23 -2.18
C ARG A 209 2.54 26.74 -2.03
N GLU A 210 2.72 27.23 -0.81
CA GLU A 210 2.95 28.66 -0.55
C GLU A 210 4.38 29.06 -0.86
N ASN A 211 5.35 28.12 -0.81
CA ASN A 211 6.79 28.37 -0.97
C ASN A 211 7.36 27.89 -2.33
N GLU A 212 6.61 27.07 -3.11
CA GLU A 212 7.00 26.66 -4.48
C GLU A 212 6.62 27.75 -5.56
N LYS A 213 6.14 28.91 -5.15
CA LYS A 213 5.92 30.09 -6.01
C LYS A 213 7.15 31.00 -5.98
#